data_f059f62e30e2e2a06aab186f25e08578
#
_entry.id   f059f62e30e2e2a06aab186f25e08578
#
_cell.length_a   1.000
_cell.length_b   1.000
_cell.length_c   1.000
_cell.angle_alpha   90.00
_cell.angle_beta   90.00
_cell.angle_gamma   90.00
#
_symmetry.space_group_name_H-M   'P 1'
#
loop_
_entity.id
_entity.type
_entity.pdbx_description
1 polymer ?
#
loop_
_entity_poly.entity_id
_entity_poly.type
_entity_poly.pdbx_seq_one_letter_code
_entity_poly.pdbx_strand_id
1 'polypeptide(L)'
;MKFVWKNKKYGYSIVTFVLLIGLLLWYKGETERVEMILGPSPFTVVIDPGHGGFDPGKVGCDGTLEKDINLSISFKLKELLEKEKVTVLMTREEDKAVGDASGEISKKQDMSSRVALINTSEADLAVSIHQNSFTNAASKGAQVFYHTSSLEGAALAKQIQEEIKQTLQDGNKRMEKADNTYYMLKKTSCPLVIVECGFLSNYEETALLKDEAYQRKIAEGIAGGIMKYLEEKKKNTVHSAPLVKAGMSEL
;
A
#
# COMPACT_ATOMS: atom_id res chain seq x y z
N MET A 1 -23.78 -62.49 -31.23
CA MET A 1 -22.95 -62.03 -30.11
C MET A 1 -23.53 -60.74 -29.55
N LYS A 2 -24.29 -60.84 -28.43
CA LYS A 2 -24.91 -59.65 -27.79
C LYS A 2 -23.96 -59.10 -26.73
N PHE A 3 -23.35 -57.95 -26.97
CA PHE A 3 -22.57 -57.22 -26.00
C PHE A 3 -23.54 -56.50 -25.04
N VAL A 4 -23.69 -57.02 -23.82
CA VAL A 4 -24.56 -56.44 -22.82
C VAL A 4 -23.86 -55.31 -22.13
N TRP A 5 -24.30 -54.10 -22.30
CA TRP A 5 -23.87 -52.90 -21.56
C TRP A 5 -24.32 -52.99 -20.11
N LYS A 6 -23.46 -53.53 -19.22
CA LYS A 6 -23.79 -53.80 -17.82
C LYS A 6 -23.31 -52.69 -16.87
N ASN A 7 -22.95 -51.48 -17.30
CA ASN A 7 -22.44 -50.44 -16.38
C ASN A 7 -22.84 -49.01 -16.80
N LYS A 8 -24.15 -48.74 -16.93
CA LYS A 8 -24.63 -47.36 -17.19
C LYS A 8 -24.22 -46.36 -16.07
N LYS A 9 -24.13 -46.81 -14.80
CA LYS A 9 -23.76 -45.95 -13.65
C LYS A 9 -22.32 -45.40 -13.73
N TYR A 10 -21.35 -46.14 -14.21
CA TYR A 10 -19.97 -45.66 -14.37
C TYR A 10 -19.79 -44.72 -15.57
N GLY A 11 -20.59 -44.88 -16.61
CA GLY A 11 -20.55 -44.01 -17.78
C GLY A 11 -20.94 -42.56 -17.44
N TYR A 12 -21.99 -42.35 -16.62
CA TYR A 12 -22.38 -41.00 -16.18
C TYR A 12 -21.36 -40.37 -15.25
N SER A 13 -20.72 -41.16 -14.35
CA SER A 13 -19.67 -40.64 -13.46
C SER A 13 -18.41 -40.21 -14.21
N ILE A 14 -18.03 -40.89 -15.27
CA ILE A 14 -16.88 -40.50 -16.11
C ILE A 14 -17.22 -39.23 -16.92
N VAL A 15 -18.40 -39.16 -17.50
CA VAL A 15 -18.84 -37.98 -18.27
C VAL A 15 -18.92 -36.75 -17.38
N THR A 16 -19.51 -36.85 -16.17
CA THR A 16 -19.55 -35.73 -15.22
C THR A 16 -18.16 -35.32 -14.75
N PHE A 17 -17.26 -36.26 -14.52
CA PHE A 17 -15.88 -35.97 -14.14
C PHE A 17 -15.11 -35.23 -15.24
N VAL A 18 -15.24 -35.68 -16.51
CA VAL A 18 -14.62 -35.02 -17.66
C VAL A 18 -15.19 -33.61 -17.89
N LEU A 19 -16.50 -33.40 -17.69
CA LEU A 19 -17.11 -32.08 -17.78
C LEU A 19 -16.65 -31.15 -16.69
N LEU A 20 -16.47 -31.63 -15.45
CA LEU A 20 -15.94 -30.85 -14.33
C LEU A 20 -14.48 -30.44 -14.56
N ILE A 21 -13.65 -31.36 -15.05
CA ILE A 21 -12.27 -31.03 -15.43
C ILE A 21 -12.25 -30.00 -16.57
N GLY A 22 -13.09 -30.19 -17.60
CA GLY A 22 -13.19 -29.22 -18.70
C GLY A 22 -13.62 -27.84 -18.22
N LEU A 23 -14.58 -27.76 -17.27
CA LEU A 23 -15.02 -26.51 -16.67
C LEU A 23 -13.90 -25.85 -15.84
N LEU A 24 -13.18 -26.64 -15.05
CA LEU A 24 -12.02 -26.14 -14.26
C LEU A 24 -10.88 -25.64 -15.14
N LEU A 25 -10.58 -26.34 -16.24
CA LEU A 25 -9.55 -25.91 -17.20
C LEU A 25 -9.99 -24.66 -17.95
N TRP A 26 -11.28 -24.58 -18.32
CA TRP A 26 -11.83 -23.39 -18.95
C TRP A 26 -11.80 -22.19 -17.99
N TYR A 27 -12.24 -22.36 -16.73
CA TYR A 27 -12.19 -21.32 -15.71
C TYR A 27 -10.76 -20.85 -15.45
N LYS A 28 -9.80 -21.79 -15.35
CA LYS A 28 -8.37 -21.47 -15.22
C LYS A 28 -7.84 -20.72 -16.44
N GLY A 29 -8.19 -21.14 -17.66
CA GLY A 29 -7.81 -20.47 -18.89
C GLY A 29 -8.37 -19.04 -19.00
N GLU A 30 -9.62 -18.81 -18.52
CA GLU A 30 -10.21 -17.47 -18.51
C GLU A 30 -9.52 -16.57 -17.45
N THR A 31 -9.16 -17.11 -16.27
CA THR A 31 -8.41 -16.33 -15.27
C THR A 31 -7.01 -15.96 -15.77
N GLU A 32 -6.27 -16.88 -16.38
CA GLU A 32 -4.96 -16.59 -16.99
C GLU A 32 -5.08 -15.60 -18.16
N ARG A 33 -6.14 -15.67 -18.94
CA ARG A 33 -6.40 -14.75 -20.05
C ARG A 33 -6.73 -13.33 -19.55
N VAL A 34 -7.52 -13.21 -18.48
CA VAL A 34 -7.78 -11.94 -17.81
C VAL A 34 -6.50 -11.36 -17.22
N GLU A 35 -5.66 -12.17 -16.58
CA GLU A 35 -4.36 -11.76 -16.09
C GLU A 35 -3.40 -11.28 -17.19
N MET A 36 -3.41 -11.94 -18.34
CA MET A 36 -2.58 -11.58 -19.51
C MET A 36 -3.08 -10.28 -20.18
N ILE A 37 -4.41 -10.03 -20.16
CA ILE A 37 -5.01 -8.80 -20.71
C ILE A 37 -4.79 -7.60 -19.76
N LEU A 38 -4.81 -7.83 -18.45
CA LEU A 38 -4.62 -6.76 -17.46
C LEU A 38 -3.15 -6.34 -17.31
N GLY A 39 -2.18 -7.18 -17.71
CA GLY A 39 -0.75 -6.87 -17.55
C GLY A 39 -0.33 -6.63 -16.10
N PRO A 40 0.93 -6.27 -15.83
CA PRO A 40 1.34 -5.72 -14.54
C PRO A 40 0.57 -4.43 -14.29
N SER A 41 0.28 -4.12 -13.02
CA SER A 41 -0.35 -2.85 -12.66
C SER A 41 0.46 -1.70 -13.29
N PRO A 42 -0.19 -0.75 -13.96
CA PRO A 42 0.52 0.41 -14.52
C PRO A 42 1.02 1.37 -13.44
N PHE A 43 0.78 1.06 -12.17
CA PHE A 43 1.07 1.98 -11.07
C PHE A 43 2.36 1.65 -10.34
N THR A 44 3.08 2.71 -10.00
CA THR A 44 4.27 2.68 -9.17
C THR A 44 4.00 3.42 -7.86
N VAL A 45 4.29 2.77 -6.74
CA VAL A 45 4.13 3.30 -5.38
C VAL A 45 5.50 3.36 -4.70
N VAL A 46 5.84 4.50 -4.11
CA VAL A 46 7.01 4.60 -3.23
C VAL A 46 6.56 4.45 -1.78
N ILE A 47 7.18 3.53 -1.05
CA ILE A 47 7.07 3.42 0.40
C ILE A 47 8.31 4.03 1.03
N ASP A 48 8.11 4.98 1.94
CA ASP A 48 9.19 5.64 2.68
C ASP A 48 9.12 5.22 4.15
N PRO A 49 9.96 4.25 4.60
CA PRO A 49 10.09 3.97 6.03
C PRO A 49 10.79 5.14 6.71
N GLY A 50 10.06 5.94 7.50
CA GLY A 50 10.60 7.12 8.17
C GLY A 50 11.80 6.79 9.04
N HIS A 51 12.72 7.77 9.21
CA HIS A 51 13.94 7.62 10.00
C HIS A 51 14.92 6.57 9.47
N GLY A 52 15.90 6.15 10.26
CA GLY A 52 16.89 5.12 9.89
C GLY A 52 18.33 5.54 10.19
N GLY A 53 19.21 4.57 10.36
CA GLY A 53 20.62 4.78 10.71
C GLY A 53 20.77 5.56 12.04
N PHE A 54 21.39 6.72 11.97
CA PHE A 54 21.64 7.60 13.12
C PHE A 54 20.35 8.24 13.69
N ASP A 55 19.25 8.34 12.91
CA ASP A 55 17.98 8.91 13.35
C ASP A 55 17.03 7.80 13.85
N PRO A 56 16.89 7.58 15.16
CA PRO A 56 16.00 6.56 15.70
C PRO A 56 14.51 6.90 15.54
N GLY A 57 14.18 8.15 15.21
CA GLY A 57 12.82 8.67 15.33
C GLY A 57 12.43 8.90 16.79
N LYS A 58 11.17 8.69 17.11
CA LYS A 58 10.67 8.70 18.49
C LYS A 58 11.12 7.43 19.20
N VAL A 59 11.44 7.58 20.48
CA VAL A 59 11.73 6.44 21.35
C VAL A 59 10.47 6.17 22.18
N GLY A 60 9.98 4.96 22.08
CA GLY A 60 8.79 4.51 22.80
C GLY A 60 9.03 4.49 24.31
N CYS A 61 7.95 4.42 25.08
CA CYS A 61 7.98 4.42 26.55
C CYS A 61 8.73 3.21 27.15
N ASP A 62 9.01 2.18 26.34
CA ASP A 62 9.77 0.98 26.69
C ASP A 62 11.15 0.88 26.00
N GLY A 63 11.57 1.96 25.32
CA GLY A 63 12.83 2.01 24.58
C GLY A 63 12.73 1.56 23.12
N THR A 64 11.57 1.18 22.62
CA THR A 64 11.34 0.80 21.22
C THR A 64 11.65 1.97 20.29
N LEU A 65 12.35 1.70 19.19
CA LEU A 65 12.72 2.73 18.22
C LEU A 65 11.69 2.80 17.09
N GLU A 66 11.27 4.01 16.75
CA GLU A 66 10.33 4.28 15.67
C GLU A 66 10.82 3.72 14.33
N LYS A 67 12.10 3.92 14.00
CA LYS A 67 12.70 3.48 12.73
C LYS A 67 12.54 1.99 12.44
N ASP A 68 12.56 1.15 13.49
CA ASP A 68 12.46 -0.30 13.36
C ASP A 68 11.02 -0.74 13.04
N ILE A 69 10.05 -0.13 13.74
CA ILE A 69 8.63 -0.37 13.47
C ILE A 69 8.26 0.13 12.07
N ASN A 70 8.73 1.32 11.68
CA ASN A 70 8.49 1.88 10.35
C ASN A 70 8.97 0.94 9.25
N LEU A 71 10.18 0.39 9.39
CA LEU A 71 10.74 -0.55 8.41
C LEU A 71 9.95 -1.85 8.36
N SER A 72 9.57 -2.40 9.53
CA SER A 72 8.82 -3.64 9.63
C SER A 72 7.43 -3.54 8.98
N ILE A 73 6.68 -2.46 9.26
CA ILE A 73 5.36 -2.21 8.62
C ILE A 73 5.53 -2.00 7.11
N SER A 74 6.57 -1.27 6.70
CA SER A 74 6.85 -0.99 5.29
C SER A 74 7.12 -2.25 4.47
N PHE A 75 7.84 -3.23 4.99
CA PHE A 75 8.03 -4.51 4.31
C PHE A 75 6.72 -5.30 4.16
N LYS A 76 5.86 -5.29 5.19
CA LYS A 76 4.55 -5.94 5.11
C LYS A 76 3.64 -5.26 4.08
N LEU A 77 3.71 -3.92 4.00
CA LEU A 77 2.99 -3.15 3.00
C LEU A 77 3.50 -3.44 1.58
N LYS A 78 4.83 -3.49 1.39
CA LYS A 78 5.45 -3.86 0.11
C LYS A 78 4.94 -5.22 -0.37
N GLU A 79 5.01 -6.25 0.48
CA GLU A 79 4.51 -7.59 0.15
C GLU A 79 3.06 -7.61 -0.29
N LEU A 80 2.18 -6.82 0.38
CA LEU A 80 0.77 -6.75 0.04
C LEU A 80 0.53 -6.08 -1.31
N LEU A 81 1.18 -4.95 -1.57
CA LEU A 81 1.04 -4.23 -2.84
C LEU A 81 1.63 -4.99 -4.04
N GLU A 82 2.76 -5.68 -3.85
CA GLU A 82 3.37 -6.52 -4.90
C GLU A 82 2.48 -7.72 -5.27
N LYS A 83 1.73 -8.29 -4.31
CA LYS A 83 0.70 -9.32 -4.59
C LYS A 83 -0.43 -8.80 -5.50
N GLU A 84 -0.77 -7.52 -5.36
CA GLU A 84 -1.70 -6.81 -6.25
C GLU A 84 -1.04 -6.31 -7.54
N LYS A 85 0.19 -6.79 -7.82
CA LYS A 85 0.99 -6.46 -9.02
C LYS A 85 1.39 -4.99 -9.14
N VAL A 86 1.30 -4.21 -8.07
CA VAL A 86 1.80 -2.84 -8.00
C VAL A 86 3.33 -2.85 -7.97
N THR A 87 3.97 -2.01 -8.79
CA THR A 87 5.41 -1.79 -8.69
C THR A 87 5.72 -1.00 -7.43
N VAL A 88 6.55 -1.57 -6.54
CA VAL A 88 6.89 -0.92 -5.26
C VAL A 88 8.37 -0.59 -5.20
N LEU A 89 8.67 0.66 -4.88
CA LEU A 89 10.01 1.14 -4.55
C LEU A 89 10.04 1.53 -3.08
N MET A 90 11.15 1.27 -2.40
CA MET A 90 11.36 1.73 -1.02
C MET A 90 12.51 2.73 -0.95
N THR A 91 12.37 3.77 -0.12
CA THR A 91 13.46 4.73 0.08
C THR A 91 14.63 4.12 0.83
N ARG A 92 14.39 3.14 1.70
CA ARG A 92 15.37 2.27 2.35
C ARG A 92 14.81 0.88 2.61
N GLU A 93 15.66 -0.13 2.56
CA GLU A 93 15.34 -1.54 2.89
C GLU A 93 16.20 -2.06 4.06
N GLU A 94 16.99 -1.19 4.69
CA GLU A 94 17.87 -1.50 5.81
C GLU A 94 17.78 -0.39 6.86
N ASP A 95 18.37 -0.63 8.05
CA ASP A 95 18.54 0.42 9.06
C ASP A 95 19.70 1.35 8.66
N LYS A 96 19.42 2.23 7.70
CA LYS A 96 20.35 3.25 7.24
C LYS A 96 19.62 4.55 6.88
N ALA A 97 20.35 5.67 6.91
CA ALA A 97 19.86 6.92 6.36
C ALA A 97 19.91 6.90 4.83
N VAL A 98 18.95 7.55 4.16
CA VAL A 98 18.86 7.56 2.70
C VAL A 98 19.90 8.49 2.10
N GLY A 99 20.69 7.98 1.13
CA GLY A 99 21.79 8.73 0.51
C GLY A 99 23.09 8.69 1.31
N ASP A 100 23.15 7.89 2.37
CA ASP A 100 24.35 7.73 3.18
C ASP A 100 25.29 6.70 2.57
N ALA A 101 26.29 7.19 1.85
CA ALA A 101 27.40 6.38 1.33
C ALA A 101 28.60 6.31 2.28
N SER A 102 28.68 7.19 3.28
CA SER A 102 29.85 7.38 4.13
C SER A 102 29.63 7.20 5.64
N GLY A 103 28.34 7.10 6.07
CA GLY A 103 27.97 7.05 7.48
C GLY A 103 27.95 8.42 8.19
N GLU A 104 28.06 9.52 7.45
CA GLU A 104 28.22 10.88 7.98
C GLU A 104 27.20 11.89 7.44
N ILE A 105 25.99 11.46 7.14
CA ILE A 105 24.99 12.40 6.59
C ILE A 105 24.17 13.07 7.70
N SER A 106 23.76 14.30 7.45
CA SER A 106 22.85 15.04 8.32
C SER A 106 21.38 14.66 8.07
N LYS A 107 20.52 14.88 9.07
CA LYS A 107 19.06 14.69 8.91
C LYS A 107 18.49 15.48 7.73
N LYS A 108 19.02 16.67 7.44
CA LYS A 108 18.59 17.48 6.28
C LYS A 108 18.95 16.79 4.95
N GLN A 109 20.12 16.20 4.87
CA GLN A 109 20.56 15.46 3.68
C GLN A 109 19.71 14.19 3.48
N ASP A 110 19.49 13.39 4.55
CA ASP A 110 18.60 12.25 4.51
C ASP A 110 17.21 12.63 3.97
N MET A 111 16.58 13.64 4.54
CA MET A 111 15.27 14.13 4.10
C MET A 111 15.28 14.60 2.63
N SER A 112 16.34 15.29 2.19
CA SER A 112 16.42 15.73 0.79
C SER A 112 16.68 14.57 -0.18
N SER A 113 17.43 13.54 0.23
CA SER A 113 17.65 12.32 -0.55
C SER A 113 16.37 11.51 -0.73
N ARG A 114 15.55 11.39 0.32
CA ARG A 114 14.22 10.76 0.23
C ARG A 114 13.32 11.47 -0.79
N VAL A 115 13.23 12.79 -0.69
CA VAL A 115 12.47 13.62 -1.66
C VAL A 115 13.01 13.44 -3.07
N ALA A 116 14.33 13.48 -3.27
CA ALA A 116 14.94 13.30 -4.57
C ALA A 116 14.60 11.91 -5.17
N LEU A 117 14.72 10.85 -4.37
CA LEU A 117 14.37 9.50 -4.79
C LEU A 117 12.90 9.41 -5.21
N ILE A 118 11.97 9.94 -4.40
CA ILE A 118 10.54 9.93 -4.72
C ILE A 118 10.27 10.72 -6.01
N ASN A 119 10.86 11.90 -6.16
CA ASN A 119 10.61 12.75 -7.33
C ASN A 119 11.22 12.20 -8.64
N THR A 120 12.29 11.42 -8.54
CA THR A 120 12.93 10.79 -9.72
C THR A 120 12.35 9.43 -10.07
N SER A 121 11.56 8.83 -9.19
CA SER A 121 10.94 7.52 -9.41
C SER A 121 9.74 7.54 -10.37
N GLU A 122 9.23 8.73 -10.70
CA GLU A 122 7.99 8.91 -11.46
C GLU A 122 6.79 8.14 -10.88
N ALA A 123 6.76 7.99 -9.54
CA ALA A 123 5.72 7.25 -8.83
C ALA A 123 4.36 7.94 -8.94
N ASP A 124 3.31 7.12 -9.00
CA ASP A 124 1.92 7.58 -8.98
C ASP A 124 1.50 8.17 -7.64
N LEU A 125 2.09 7.67 -6.56
CA LEU A 125 1.94 8.15 -5.19
C LEU A 125 3.10 7.68 -4.31
N ALA A 126 3.24 8.31 -3.14
CA ALA A 126 4.16 7.88 -2.09
C ALA A 126 3.46 7.83 -0.73
N VAL A 127 3.90 6.88 0.10
CA VAL A 127 3.41 6.71 1.48
C VAL A 127 4.60 6.65 2.43
N SER A 128 4.68 7.60 3.36
CA SER A 128 5.71 7.62 4.41
C SER A 128 5.12 7.01 5.69
N ILE A 129 5.81 6.04 6.26
CA ILE A 129 5.38 5.28 7.45
C ILE A 129 6.11 5.81 8.67
N HIS A 130 5.34 6.21 9.67
CA HIS A 130 5.79 6.81 10.90
C HIS A 130 5.02 6.33 12.13
N GLN A 131 5.55 6.67 13.31
CA GLN A 131 4.87 6.51 14.59
C GLN A 131 4.80 7.86 15.29
N ASN A 132 3.63 8.18 15.82
CA ASN A 132 3.39 9.43 16.52
C ASN A 132 3.93 9.40 17.97
N SER A 133 4.05 10.57 18.55
CA SER A 133 4.32 10.72 19.97
C SER A 133 3.75 12.05 20.45
N PHE A 134 3.10 12.04 21.60
CA PHE A 134 2.49 13.23 22.17
C PHE A 134 2.70 13.30 23.69
N THR A 135 2.69 14.52 24.26
CA THR A 135 2.88 14.74 25.71
C THR A 135 1.80 14.08 26.57
N ASN A 136 0.57 13.98 26.06
CA ASN A 136 -0.48 13.22 26.72
C ASN A 136 -0.36 11.74 26.32
N ALA A 137 0.07 10.91 27.26
CA ALA A 137 0.22 9.46 27.07
C ALA A 137 -1.10 8.71 26.78
N ALA A 138 -2.27 9.33 27.01
CA ALA A 138 -3.56 8.76 26.62
C ALA A 138 -3.89 8.97 25.12
N SER A 139 -3.05 9.72 24.39
CA SER A 139 -3.23 9.89 22.95
C SER A 139 -3.04 8.57 22.23
N LYS A 140 -3.97 8.22 21.32
CA LYS A 140 -3.96 6.95 20.58
C LYS A 140 -4.68 7.05 19.23
N GLY A 141 -4.49 6.03 18.40
CA GLY A 141 -5.15 5.82 17.12
C GLY A 141 -4.34 6.36 15.95
N ALA A 142 -4.28 5.58 14.86
CA ALA A 142 -3.61 5.94 13.63
C ALA A 142 -4.23 7.18 12.98
N GLN A 143 -3.38 8.02 12.34
CA GLN A 143 -3.81 9.23 11.65
C GLN A 143 -2.98 9.47 10.39
N VAL A 144 -3.66 9.78 9.28
CA VAL A 144 -3.02 10.05 7.99
C VAL A 144 -2.96 11.55 7.73
N PHE A 145 -1.78 12.03 7.35
CA PHE A 145 -1.52 13.44 7.04
C PHE A 145 -1.26 13.63 5.56
N TYR A 146 -1.72 14.75 5.01
CA TYR A 146 -1.53 15.14 3.63
C TYR A 146 -1.25 16.63 3.49
N HIS A 147 -0.67 17.07 2.36
CA HIS A 147 -0.41 18.49 2.13
C HIS A 147 -1.70 19.25 1.89
N THR A 148 -1.88 20.37 2.59
CA THR A 148 -3.10 21.20 2.58
C THR A 148 -3.61 21.56 1.16
N SER A 149 -2.72 21.75 0.19
CA SER A 149 -3.09 22.11 -1.19
C SER A 149 -3.24 20.90 -2.14
N SER A 150 -2.98 19.66 -1.66
CA SER A 150 -3.04 18.47 -2.51
C SER A 150 -4.43 17.84 -2.45
N LEU A 151 -5.21 17.99 -3.52
CA LEU A 151 -6.50 17.31 -3.64
C LEU A 151 -6.35 15.80 -3.77
N GLU A 152 -5.36 15.35 -4.54
CA GLU A 152 -5.05 13.91 -4.68
C GLU A 152 -4.52 13.33 -3.37
N GLY A 153 -3.66 14.07 -2.65
CA GLY A 153 -3.21 13.68 -1.32
C GLY A 153 -4.35 13.58 -0.31
N ALA A 154 -5.33 14.50 -0.36
CA ALA A 154 -6.53 14.44 0.49
C ALA A 154 -7.38 13.20 0.19
N ALA A 155 -7.60 12.87 -1.09
CA ALA A 155 -8.34 11.68 -1.50
C ALA A 155 -7.64 10.39 -1.05
N LEU A 156 -6.32 10.28 -1.29
CA LEU A 156 -5.49 9.16 -0.84
C LEU A 156 -5.53 9.01 0.68
N ALA A 157 -5.32 10.11 1.42
CA ALA A 157 -5.33 10.10 2.89
C ALA A 157 -6.67 9.63 3.45
N LYS A 158 -7.78 10.06 2.85
CA LYS A 158 -9.13 9.65 3.24
C LYS A 158 -9.33 8.15 3.07
N GLN A 159 -8.99 7.59 1.90
CA GLN A 159 -9.12 6.16 1.64
C GLN A 159 -8.29 5.33 2.64
N ILE A 160 -7.03 5.71 2.87
CA ILE A 160 -6.17 5.00 3.82
C ILE A 160 -6.71 5.12 5.26
N GLN A 161 -7.14 6.32 5.69
CA GLN A 161 -7.68 6.52 7.03
C GLN A 161 -8.92 5.68 7.29
N GLU A 162 -9.82 5.60 6.32
CA GLU A 162 -11.06 4.81 6.41
C GLU A 162 -10.74 3.30 6.46
N GLU A 163 -9.82 2.81 5.60
CA GLU A 163 -9.44 1.39 5.58
C GLU A 163 -8.71 0.96 6.85
N ILE A 164 -7.81 1.77 7.39
CA ILE A 164 -7.16 1.47 8.68
C ILE A 164 -8.21 1.30 9.78
N LYS A 165 -9.20 2.20 9.86
CA LYS A 165 -10.28 2.09 10.85
C LYS A 165 -11.11 0.83 10.69
N GLN A 166 -11.44 0.46 9.44
CA GLN A 166 -12.21 -0.73 9.14
C GLN A 166 -11.44 -2.01 9.48
N THR A 167 -10.13 -2.02 9.22
CA THR A 167 -9.28 -3.20 9.45
C THR A 167 -8.97 -3.39 10.93
N LEU A 168 -8.63 -2.32 11.66
CA LEU A 168 -8.27 -2.41 13.07
C LEU A 168 -9.46 -2.56 14.00
N GLN A 169 -10.58 -1.91 13.69
CA GLN A 169 -11.82 -1.89 14.51
C GLN A 169 -11.57 -1.52 15.99
N ASP A 170 -10.55 -0.69 16.22
CA ASP A 170 -10.07 -0.28 17.54
C ASP A 170 -10.83 0.93 18.14
N GLY A 171 -11.89 1.38 17.46
CA GLY A 171 -12.68 2.55 17.86
C GLY A 171 -11.99 3.89 17.57
N ASN A 172 -10.96 3.91 16.73
CA ASN A 172 -10.26 5.12 16.31
C ASN A 172 -11.22 6.13 15.65
N LYS A 173 -11.30 7.33 16.21
CA LYS A 173 -12.16 8.42 15.74
C LYS A 173 -11.39 9.49 14.95
N ARG A 174 -10.07 9.33 14.76
CA ARG A 174 -9.27 10.29 14.01
C ARG A 174 -9.69 10.31 12.56
N MET A 175 -9.61 11.49 11.98
CA MET A 175 -9.79 11.72 10.54
C MET A 175 -8.44 12.06 9.94
N GLU A 176 -8.33 11.92 8.62
CA GLU A 176 -7.21 12.44 7.87
C GLU A 176 -7.01 13.93 8.16
N LYS A 177 -5.79 14.40 8.14
CA LYS A 177 -5.48 15.76 8.55
C LYS A 177 -4.56 16.47 7.55
N ALA A 178 -5.00 17.65 7.12
CA ALA A 178 -4.18 18.55 6.33
C ALA A 178 -3.04 19.12 7.16
N ASP A 179 -1.82 19.13 6.61
CA ASP A 179 -0.64 19.70 7.24
C ASP A 179 0.29 20.33 6.19
N ASN A 180 0.83 21.49 6.50
CA ASN A 180 1.78 22.21 5.65
C ASN A 180 3.16 22.36 6.30
N THR A 181 3.43 21.68 7.38
CA THR A 181 4.70 21.78 8.11
C THR A 181 5.69 20.69 7.73
N TYR A 182 5.20 19.49 7.42
CA TYR A 182 6.07 18.37 7.02
C TYR A 182 6.83 18.65 5.73
N TYR A 183 8.15 18.48 5.79
CA TYR A 183 9.05 18.73 4.66
C TYR A 183 8.73 17.86 3.45
N MET A 184 8.50 16.55 3.68
CA MET A 184 8.18 15.58 2.63
C MET A 184 6.90 15.97 1.89
N LEU A 185 5.83 16.32 2.61
CA LEU A 185 4.55 16.74 2.01
C LEU A 185 4.70 17.96 1.09
N LYS A 186 5.63 18.86 1.40
CA LYS A 186 5.86 20.09 0.63
C LYS A 186 6.73 19.93 -0.61
N LYS A 187 7.58 18.92 -0.65
CA LYS A 187 8.67 18.84 -1.61
C LYS A 187 8.55 17.68 -2.59
N THR A 188 7.65 16.74 -2.37
CA THR A 188 7.37 15.67 -3.33
C THR A 188 6.45 16.14 -4.45
N SER A 189 6.70 15.64 -5.66
CA SER A 189 5.95 15.98 -6.87
C SER A 189 4.69 15.13 -7.06
N CYS A 190 4.69 13.88 -6.59
CA CYS A 190 3.51 13.02 -6.57
C CYS A 190 2.68 13.22 -5.29
N PRO A 191 1.41 12.79 -5.26
CA PRO A 191 0.63 12.74 -4.04
C PRO A 191 1.38 11.92 -2.98
N LEU A 192 1.70 12.55 -1.84
CA LEU A 192 2.34 11.89 -0.71
C LEU A 192 1.48 12.05 0.54
N VAL A 193 1.37 10.97 1.30
CA VAL A 193 0.76 10.97 2.63
C VAL A 193 1.75 10.44 3.66
N ILE A 194 1.61 10.91 4.91
CA ILE A 194 2.33 10.38 6.07
C ILE A 194 1.33 9.64 6.92
N VAL A 195 1.59 8.37 7.18
CA VAL A 195 0.76 7.52 8.04
C VAL A 195 1.44 7.39 9.40
N GLU A 196 0.88 8.05 10.39
CA GLU A 196 1.22 7.89 11.80
C GLU A 196 0.42 6.69 12.35
N CYS A 197 1.06 5.52 12.41
CA CYS A 197 0.36 4.24 12.65
C CYS A 197 -0.17 4.08 14.09
N GLY A 198 0.37 4.85 15.06
CA GLY A 198 -0.02 4.85 16.46
C GLY A 198 0.94 5.69 17.27
N PHE A 199 0.78 5.73 18.60
CA PHE A 199 1.54 6.61 19.49
C PHE A 199 2.54 5.82 20.36
N LEU A 200 3.84 6.01 20.13
CA LEU A 200 4.91 5.44 20.95
C LEU A 200 4.99 6.04 22.36
N SER A 201 4.28 7.13 22.62
CA SER A 201 4.09 7.69 23.97
C SER A 201 2.99 6.99 24.76
N ASN A 202 2.21 6.10 24.14
CA ASN A 202 1.15 5.32 24.77
C ASN A 202 1.61 3.87 24.96
N TYR A 203 1.54 3.37 26.20
CA TYR A 203 2.03 2.03 26.54
C TYR A 203 1.29 0.90 25.83
N GLU A 204 -0.04 1.02 25.71
CA GLU A 204 -0.87 0.01 25.07
C GLU A 204 -0.57 -0.03 23.56
N GLU A 205 -0.48 1.14 22.90
CA GLU A 205 -0.17 1.20 21.49
C GLU A 205 1.28 0.78 21.20
N THR A 206 2.25 1.15 22.04
CA THR A 206 3.63 0.68 21.88
C THR A 206 3.70 -0.85 21.90
N ALA A 207 2.97 -1.50 22.79
CA ALA A 207 2.91 -2.96 22.84
C ALA A 207 2.29 -3.55 21.55
N LEU A 208 1.19 -2.96 21.07
CA LEU A 208 0.55 -3.37 19.81
C LEU A 208 1.45 -3.14 18.59
N LEU A 209 2.11 -1.97 18.50
CA LEU A 209 2.99 -1.61 17.39
C LEU A 209 4.23 -2.53 17.26
N LYS A 210 4.59 -3.26 18.31
CA LYS A 210 5.63 -4.29 18.31
C LYS A 210 5.12 -5.67 17.88
N ASP A 211 3.81 -5.88 17.92
CA ASP A 211 3.20 -7.14 17.55
C ASP A 211 3.13 -7.31 16.04
N GLU A 212 3.69 -8.39 15.53
CA GLU A 212 3.75 -8.69 14.08
C GLU A 212 2.37 -8.79 13.43
N ALA A 213 1.37 -9.35 14.14
CA ALA A 213 0.03 -9.50 13.61
C ALA A 213 -0.69 -8.14 13.55
N TYR A 214 -0.46 -7.27 14.52
CA TYR A 214 -0.99 -5.92 14.51
C TYR A 214 -0.36 -5.06 13.42
N GLN A 215 0.98 -5.11 13.25
CA GLN A 215 1.67 -4.47 12.14
C GLN A 215 1.13 -4.93 10.78
N ARG A 216 0.84 -6.23 10.64
CA ARG A 216 0.22 -6.79 9.43
C ARG A 216 -1.14 -6.18 9.16
N LYS A 217 -2.01 -6.07 10.18
CA LYS A 217 -3.31 -5.42 10.04
C LYS A 217 -3.21 -3.94 9.64
N ILE A 218 -2.24 -3.20 10.22
CA ILE A 218 -1.98 -1.82 9.80
C ILE A 218 -1.60 -1.78 8.32
N ALA A 219 -0.66 -2.63 7.89
CA ALA A 219 -0.24 -2.71 6.50
C ALA A 219 -1.40 -3.09 5.55
N GLU A 220 -2.29 -4.00 5.97
CA GLU A 220 -3.51 -4.36 5.24
C GLU A 220 -4.46 -3.18 5.07
N GLY A 221 -4.69 -2.40 6.13
CA GLY A 221 -5.49 -1.18 6.05
C GLY A 221 -4.89 -0.13 5.10
N ILE A 222 -3.57 0.08 5.17
CA ILE A 222 -2.86 1.01 4.26
C ILE A 222 -2.95 0.51 2.82
N ALA A 223 -2.67 -0.77 2.57
CA ALA A 223 -2.75 -1.37 1.23
C ALA A 223 -4.16 -1.27 0.65
N GLY A 224 -5.19 -1.59 1.43
CA GLY A 224 -6.59 -1.46 1.02
C GLY A 224 -6.95 -0.05 0.58
N GLY A 225 -6.52 0.97 1.34
CA GLY A 225 -6.75 2.38 0.99
C GLY A 225 -6.01 2.81 -0.27
N ILE A 226 -4.75 2.38 -0.45
CA ILE A 226 -3.99 2.63 -1.67
C ILE A 226 -4.69 1.99 -2.88
N MET A 227 -5.09 0.73 -2.80
CA MET A 227 -5.74 0.03 -3.90
C MET A 227 -7.06 0.69 -4.32
N LYS A 228 -7.89 1.11 -3.35
CA LYS A 228 -9.11 1.86 -3.65
C LYS A 228 -8.83 3.18 -4.38
N TYR A 229 -7.83 3.93 -3.93
CA TYR A 229 -7.43 5.17 -4.59
C TYR A 229 -6.95 4.93 -6.03
N LEU A 230 -6.10 3.92 -6.25
CA LEU A 230 -5.59 3.59 -7.58
C LEU A 230 -6.69 3.11 -8.54
N GLU A 231 -7.67 2.36 -8.05
CA GLU A 231 -8.85 1.96 -8.85
C GLU A 231 -9.69 3.16 -9.27
N GLU A 232 -9.92 4.12 -8.36
CA GLU A 232 -10.63 5.37 -8.69
C GLU A 232 -9.86 6.19 -9.72
N LYS A 233 -8.55 6.33 -9.55
CA LYS A 233 -7.66 7.01 -10.51
C LYS A 233 -7.75 6.37 -11.90
N LYS A 234 -7.70 5.04 -11.98
CA LYS A 234 -7.83 4.30 -13.24
C LYS A 234 -9.17 4.56 -13.94
N LYS A 235 -10.29 4.53 -13.20
CA LYS A 235 -11.63 4.82 -13.75
C LYS A 235 -11.72 6.23 -14.33
N ASN A 236 -11.18 7.21 -13.62
CA ASN A 236 -11.18 8.60 -14.05
C ASN A 236 -10.34 8.84 -15.30
N THR A 237 -9.19 8.17 -15.42
CA THR A 237 -8.32 8.24 -16.60
C THR A 237 -9.00 7.66 -17.84
N VAL A 238 -9.70 6.52 -17.71
CA VAL A 238 -10.44 5.90 -18.83
C VAL A 238 -11.59 6.77 -19.31
N HIS A 239 -12.30 7.45 -18.41
CA HIS A 239 -13.42 8.34 -18.79
C HIS A 239 -12.97 9.66 -19.39
N SER A 240 -11.76 10.12 -19.11
CA SER A 240 -11.19 11.35 -19.65
C SER A 240 -10.46 11.17 -20.99
N ALA A 241 -10.23 9.93 -21.43
CA ALA A 241 -9.64 9.65 -22.74
C ALA A 241 -10.61 10.12 -23.85
N PRO A 242 -10.19 10.99 -24.80
CA PRO A 242 -11.05 11.42 -25.90
C PRO A 242 -11.42 10.21 -26.74
N LEU A 243 -12.74 10.04 -27.01
CA LEU A 243 -13.24 9.08 -28.00
C LEU A 243 -12.55 9.41 -29.35
N VAL A 244 -11.54 8.64 -29.72
CA VAL A 244 -11.01 8.66 -31.07
C VAL A 244 -12.16 8.20 -31.96
N LYS A 245 -12.87 9.16 -32.58
CA LYS A 245 -13.83 8.87 -33.64
C LYS A 245 -13.07 8.09 -34.73
N ALA A 246 -13.37 6.80 -34.85
CA ALA A 246 -12.99 6.04 -36.02
C ALA A 246 -13.60 6.78 -37.22
N GLY A 247 -12.77 7.53 -37.92
CA GLY A 247 -13.15 8.17 -39.18
C GLY A 247 -13.52 7.08 -40.16
N MET A 248 -14.80 6.95 -40.43
CA MET A 248 -15.26 6.35 -41.67
C MET A 248 -14.77 7.25 -42.80
N SER A 249 -13.68 6.86 -43.47
CA SER A 249 -13.40 7.33 -44.83
C SER A 249 -14.28 6.55 -45.78
N GLU A 250 -15.38 7.16 -46.17
CA GLU A 250 -15.99 6.85 -47.46
C GLU A 250 -15.04 7.33 -48.55
N LEU A 251 -14.63 6.43 -49.42
CA LEU A 251 -14.46 6.62 -50.88
C LEU A 251 -14.43 5.26 -51.57
#